data_79468e776b057c26c617c2222647ed71
#
_entry.id   79468e776b057c26c617c2222647ed71
#
_cell.length_a   1.000
_cell.length_b   1.000
_cell.length_c   1.000
_cell.angle_alpha   90.00
_cell.angle_beta   90.00
_cell.angle_gamma   90.00
#
_symmetry.space_group_name_H-M   'P 1'
#
loop_
_entity.id
_entity.type
_entity.pdbx_description
1 polymer ?
#
loop_
_entity_poly.entity_id
_entity_poly.type
_entity_poly.pdbx_seq_one_letter_code
_entity_poly.pdbx_strand_id
1 'polypeptide(L)'
;MKKYITLIMLMGALIPAGAQAQTLSLDSCRAMALRNNKQLNASKLKKDVAYNLKKSARTKYLPKVDALGGYEWFSSEISLLNDGQKSTFSNIGSTVTGGISGGASNLMSQLVSQGMITPEIAQQIGGLMNEKLGPLQQQGNALGEKLVDAFRTDTRNIWAGSVMVRQPIYMGGAIIAANKIADIGEQIAENDLDQQTQSTLYSIDQAYWLAVSLKQKQKLAISYRDLVKKLNEDVHKMIQQGVATKADGLKVDVKVNEAEMQITQAEDGLALSKMLLCQLCGIPMNQEITLADEDKETLALSGTPVDTEQQRVAAQDSAMNTRPELRMLQNALDISKEATNMVRAINLPHVMLTGGYMISNPNVFNGFQKKFTGVWNVGVMVHVPVWNWFDGAYKVRAAKAASNIAQMNLDDTREKIHLQITQSQFKVKEAQKKLNMAMKNIASAEENLRCANLGFKEGVMEVTDVMAAQTAWQKAQSQKIDAEIDVKLTQVGLNKALGILQ
;
A
#
# COMPACT_ATOMS: atom_id res chain seq x y z
N MET A 1 -15.77 -3.23 -57.43
CA MET A 1 -16.50 -4.28 -56.73
C MET A 1 -15.69 -5.57 -56.46
N LYS A 2 -14.34 -5.51 -56.35
CA LYS A 2 -13.49 -6.68 -56.03
C LYS A 2 -12.71 -6.58 -54.72
N LYS A 3 -12.99 -5.57 -53.87
CA LYS A 3 -12.28 -5.33 -52.60
C LYS A 3 -13.12 -5.60 -51.34
N TYR A 4 -14.35 -6.01 -51.45
CA TYR A 4 -15.26 -6.27 -50.32
C TYR A 4 -15.59 -7.75 -50.09
N ILE A 5 -15.09 -8.66 -50.93
CA ILE A 5 -15.35 -10.10 -50.80
C ILE A 5 -14.31 -10.83 -49.94
N THR A 6 -13.15 -10.25 -49.74
CA THR A 6 -12.07 -10.81 -48.89
C THR A 6 -12.22 -10.53 -47.39
N LEU A 7 -13.16 -9.67 -46.98
CA LEU A 7 -13.35 -9.32 -45.55
C LEU A 7 -14.48 -10.17 -44.89
N ILE A 8 -15.23 -10.96 -45.63
CA ILE A 8 -16.34 -11.78 -45.09
C ILE A 8 -15.91 -13.23 -44.80
N MET A 9 -14.78 -13.67 -45.31
CA MET A 9 -14.25 -15.03 -45.05
C MET A 9 -13.30 -15.17 -43.83
N LEU A 10 -13.08 -14.11 -43.06
CA LEU A 10 -12.26 -14.17 -41.81
C LEU A 10 -13.08 -14.11 -40.53
N MET A 11 -14.40 -14.24 -40.62
CA MET A 11 -15.33 -14.16 -39.48
C MET A 11 -15.98 -15.51 -39.12
N GLY A 12 -15.37 -16.62 -39.53
CA GLY A 12 -15.98 -17.95 -39.43
C GLY A 12 -15.23 -19.02 -38.66
N ALA A 13 -14.40 -18.63 -37.64
CA ALA A 13 -13.76 -19.62 -36.76
C ALA A 13 -13.57 -19.12 -35.35
N LEU A 14 -14.58 -18.46 -34.74
CA LEU A 14 -14.72 -18.42 -33.28
C LEU A 14 -15.47 -19.71 -32.88
N ILE A 15 -14.75 -20.84 -32.89
CA ILE A 15 -15.13 -22.00 -32.10
C ILE A 15 -15.13 -21.51 -30.65
N PRO A 16 -16.25 -21.62 -29.89
CA PRO A 16 -16.18 -21.43 -28.46
C PRO A 16 -15.23 -22.51 -27.96
N ALA A 17 -14.00 -22.09 -27.58
CA ALA A 17 -13.13 -22.94 -26.80
C ALA A 17 -13.95 -23.31 -25.57
N GLY A 18 -14.40 -24.56 -25.50
CA GLY A 18 -15.05 -25.09 -24.32
C GLY A 18 -14.19 -24.69 -23.14
N ALA A 19 -14.80 -24.16 -22.11
CA ALA A 19 -14.11 -23.73 -20.88
C ALA A 19 -13.46 -24.97 -20.27
N GLN A 20 -12.27 -25.32 -20.75
CA GLN A 20 -11.41 -26.28 -20.07
C GLN A 20 -11.02 -25.63 -18.76
N ALA A 21 -11.39 -26.27 -17.66
CA ALA A 21 -11.00 -25.84 -16.34
C ALA A 21 -9.47 -25.64 -16.31
N GLN A 22 -9.05 -24.40 -16.15
CA GLN A 22 -7.62 -24.04 -16.20
C GLN A 22 -6.94 -24.60 -14.95
N THR A 23 -6.03 -25.55 -15.12
CA THR A 23 -5.22 -26.06 -14.01
C THR A 23 -4.16 -25.04 -13.62
N LEU A 24 -4.25 -24.53 -12.39
CA LEU A 24 -3.37 -23.50 -11.85
C LEU A 24 -2.43 -24.09 -10.80
N SER A 25 -1.12 -23.90 -11.02
CA SER A 25 -0.12 -24.13 -9.97
C SER A 25 0.01 -22.90 -9.07
N LEU A 26 0.60 -23.04 -7.90
CA LEU A 26 0.89 -21.93 -7.00
C LEU A 26 1.71 -20.85 -7.70
N ASP A 27 2.75 -21.24 -8.43
CA ASP A 27 3.61 -20.30 -9.15
C ASP A 27 2.87 -19.56 -10.28
N SER A 28 1.92 -20.25 -10.97
CA SER A 28 1.06 -19.61 -11.95
C SER A 28 0.14 -18.57 -11.30
N CYS A 29 -0.43 -18.88 -10.13
CA CYS A 29 -1.25 -17.94 -9.36
C CYS A 29 -0.44 -16.72 -8.92
N ARG A 30 0.77 -16.92 -8.39
CA ARG A 30 1.69 -15.85 -8.03
C ARG A 30 2.01 -14.95 -9.23
N ALA A 31 2.40 -15.55 -10.37
CA ALA A 31 2.72 -14.80 -11.59
C ALA A 31 1.53 -13.98 -12.11
N MET A 32 0.32 -14.56 -12.11
CA MET A 32 -0.89 -13.83 -12.51
C MET A 32 -1.19 -12.65 -11.58
N ALA A 33 -1.07 -12.85 -10.28
CA ALA A 33 -1.32 -11.79 -9.32
C ALA A 33 -0.31 -10.65 -9.44
N LEU A 34 0.98 -10.95 -9.62
CA LEU A 34 2.01 -9.92 -9.83
C LEU A 34 1.74 -9.06 -11.08
N ARG A 35 1.04 -9.61 -12.06
CA ARG A 35 0.65 -8.90 -13.28
C ARG A 35 -0.68 -8.15 -13.15
N ASN A 36 -1.68 -8.77 -12.55
CA ASN A 36 -3.07 -8.35 -12.66
C ASN A 36 -3.63 -7.75 -11.36
N ASN A 37 -3.00 -7.96 -10.19
CA ASN A 37 -3.53 -7.50 -8.92
C ASN A 37 -3.62 -5.98 -8.88
N LYS A 38 -4.84 -5.45 -8.60
CA LYS A 38 -5.13 -4.01 -8.63
C LYS A 38 -4.39 -3.23 -7.56
N GLN A 39 -4.21 -3.82 -6.36
CA GLN A 39 -3.48 -3.15 -5.26
C GLN A 39 -2.00 -3.02 -5.60
N LEU A 40 -1.39 -4.07 -6.16
CA LEU A 40 0.00 -4.04 -6.60
C LEU A 40 0.21 -3.04 -7.74
N ASN A 41 -0.72 -2.98 -8.70
CA ASN A 41 -0.67 -2.00 -9.78
C ASN A 41 -0.84 -0.55 -9.25
N ALA A 42 -1.66 -0.35 -8.21
CA ALA A 42 -1.75 0.95 -7.53
C ALA A 42 -0.42 1.34 -6.86
N SER A 43 0.31 0.40 -6.23
CA SER A 43 1.64 0.68 -5.67
C SER A 43 2.69 0.99 -6.75
N LYS A 44 2.60 0.36 -7.94
CA LYS A 44 3.44 0.75 -9.10
C LYS A 44 3.18 2.20 -9.53
N LEU A 45 1.91 2.62 -9.59
CA LEU A 45 1.55 4.01 -9.90
C LEU A 45 2.00 5.00 -8.82
N LYS A 46 2.01 4.61 -7.53
CA LYS A 46 2.59 5.45 -6.46
C LYS A 46 4.09 5.70 -6.69
N LYS A 47 4.85 4.72 -7.18
CA LYS A 47 6.26 4.91 -7.57
C LYS A 47 6.38 5.95 -8.68
N ASP A 48 5.51 5.92 -9.70
CA ASP A 48 5.49 6.92 -10.77
C ASP A 48 5.16 8.32 -10.23
N VAL A 49 4.23 8.42 -9.27
CA VAL A 49 3.91 9.67 -8.59
C VAL A 49 5.14 10.21 -7.87
N ALA A 50 5.81 9.39 -7.06
CA ALA A 50 7.01 9.78 -6.31
C ALA A 50 8.15 10.22 -7.23
N TYR A 51 8.37 9.51 -8.34
CA TYR A 51 9.34 9.89 -9.37
C TYR A 51 9.04 11.29 -9.98
N ASN A 52 7.79 11.57 -10.29
CA ASN A 52 7.41 12.88 -10.84
C ASN A 52 7.53 13.99 -9.79
N LEU A 53 7.22 13.70 -8.52
CA LEU A 53 7.45 14.64 -7.42
C LEU A 53 8.94 14.95 -7.23
N LYS A 54 9.81 13.96 -7.33
CA LYS A 54 11.26 14.15 -7.33
C LYS A 54 11.72 15.05 -8.48
N LYS A 55 11.20 14.83 -9.70
CA LYS A 55 11.47 15.72 -10.83
C LYS A 55 10.97 17.14 -10.57
N SER A 56 9.77 17.28 -10.03
CA SER A 56 9.21 18.57 -9.64
C SER A 56 10.07 19.29 -8.59
N ALA A 57 10.57 18.56 -7.57
CA ALA A 57 11.46 19.13 -6.57
C ALA A 57 12.76 19.70 -7.20
N ARG A 58 13.34 18.99 -8.18
CA ARG A 58 14.53 19.45 -8.91
C ARG A 58 14.30 20.74 -9.69
N THR A 59 13.09 20.99 -10.18
CA THR A 59 12.78 22.27 -10.87
C THR A 59 12.88 23.48 -9.96
N LYS A 60 12.96 23.32 -8.63
CA LYS A 60 13.19 24.43 -7.69
C LYS A 60 14.58 25.05 -7.81
N TYR A 61 15.54 24.36 -8.41
CA TYR A 61 16.84 24.92 -8.76
C TYR A 61 16.83 25.80 -10.02
N LEU A 62 15.76 25.70 -10.83
CA LEU A 62 15.69 26.37 -12.12
C LEU A 62 15.01 27.74 -11.99
N PRO A 63 15.33 28.68 -12.91
CA PRO A 63 14.63 29.95 -12.99
C PRO A 63 13.12 29.75 -13.16
N LYS A 64 12.33 30.50 -12.43
CA LYS A 64 10.89 30.59 -12.64
C LYS A 64 10.58 31.85 -13.40
N VAL A 65 9.79 31.72 -14.47
CA VAL A 65 9.33 32.80 -15.30
C VAL A 65 7.84 32.95 -15.12
N ASP A 66 7.41 34.09 -14.63
CA ASP A 66 6.00 34.39 -14.42
C ASP A 66 5.64 35.60 -15.29
N ALA A 67 4.50 35.55 -15.95
CA ALA A 67 3.92 36.67 -16.67
C ALA A 67 2.63 37.10 -15.96
N LEU A 68 2.54 38.38 -15.68
CA LEU A 68 1.35 39.00 -15.11
C LEU A 68 0.88 40.11 -16.06
N GLY A 69 -0.41 40.16 -16.35
CA GLY A 69 -1.01 41.21 -17.14
C GLY A 69 -2.35 41.63 -16.55
N GLY A 70 -2.61 42.91 -16.50
CA GLY A 70 -3.86 43.46 -16.01
C GLY A 70 -4.30 44.67 -16.82
N TYR A 71 -5.61 44.83 -16.91
CA TYR A 71 -6.26 46.05 -17.40
C TYR A 71 -7.25 46.48 -16.33
N GLU A 72 -7.14 47.76 -15.93
CA GLU A 72 -8.07 48.35 -15.00
C GLU A 72 -8.66 49.62 -15.57
N TRP A 73 -9.98 49.76 -15.45
CA TRP A 73 -10.73 50.96 -15.82
C TRP A 73 -11.27 51.64 -14.58
N PHE A 74 -11.04 52.96 -14.49
CA PHE A 74 -11.43 53.77 -13.35
C PHE A 74 -12.57 54.74 -13.74
N SER A 75 -13.60 54.84 -12.90
CA SER A 75 -14.79 55.67 -13.15
C SER A 75 -14.55 57.19 -12.99
N SER A 76 -13.48 57.60 -12.28
CA SER A 76 -13.15 59.01 -12.03
C SER A 76 -11.71 59.34 -12.38
N GLU A 77 -11.47 60.59 -12.80
CA GLU A 77 -10.18 61.06 -13.31
C GLU A 77 -9.21 61.55 -12.21
N ILE A 78 -9.64 61.58 -10.98
CA ILE A 78 -8.89 62.23 -9.89
C ILE A 78 -8.45 61.19 -8.88
N SER A 79 -7.17 61.07 -8.68
CA SER A 79 -6.50 60.14 -7.75
C SER A 79 -6.55 58.67 -8.21
N LEU A 80 -5.42 58.18 -8.54
CA LEU A 80 -5.14 56.90 -9.20
C LEU A 80 -5.52 55.68 -8.42
N LEU A 81 -5.90 55.74 -7.18
CA LEU A 81 -6.28 54.60 -6.36
C LEU A 81 -7.23 55.05 -5.25
N ASN A 82 -8.44 54.53 -5.23
CA ASN A 82 -9.23 54.53 -4.03
C ASN A 82 -8.67 53.50 -3.04
N ASP A 83 -9.11 53.49 -1.77
CA ASP A 83 -8.51 52.68 -0.69
C ASP A 83 -8.50 51.16 -0.97
N GLY A 84 -9.46 50.65 -1.78
CA GLY A 84 -9.49 49.24 -2.21
C GLY A 84 -8.42 48.89 -3.26
N GLN A 85 -7.99 49.86 -4.07
CA GLN A 85 -6.99 49.65 -5.12
C GLN A 85 -5.55 49.78 -4.59
N LYS A 86 -5.35 50.67 -3.61
CA LYS A 86 -4.11 50.71 -2.84
C LYS A 86 -3.83 49.33 -2.19
N SER A 87 -4.88 48.65 -1.75
CA SER A 87 -4.76 47.30 -1.19
C SER A 87 -4.39 46.26 -2.24
N THR A 88 -4.84 46.36 -3.50
CA THR A 88 -4.50 45.38 -4.57
C THR A 88 -3.04 45.49 -4.99
N PHE A 89 -2.52 46.70 -5.17
CA PHE A 89 -1.11 46.93 -5.51
C PHE A 89 -0.18 46.73 -4.30
N SER A 90 -0.58 47.17 -3.10
CA SER A 90 0.17 46.87 -1.88
C SER A 90 0.21 45.37 -1.56
N ASN A 91 -0.74 44.58 -2.11
CA ASN A 91 -0.79 43.12 -1.94
C ASN A 91 -0.11 42.33 -3.10
N ILE A 92 0.59 42.98 -4.04
CA ILE A 92 1.37 42.28 -5.08
C ILE A 92 2.36 41.30 -4.46
N GLY A 93 2.97 41.71 -3.34
CA GLY A 93 3.80 40.79 -2.52
C GLY A 93 3.06 39.59 -2.00
N SER A 94 1.78 39.74 -1.58
CA SER A 94 0.97 38.63 -1.06
C SER A 94 0.52 37.68 -2.17
N THR A 95 0.27 38.16 -3.38
CA THR A 95 -0.09 37.31 -4.54
C THR A 95 1.10 36.46 -5.00
N VAL A 96 2.30 37.06 -4.96
CA VAL A 96 3.54 36.37 -5.32
C VAL A 96 3.94 35.33 -4.25
N THR A 97 3.78 35.68 -2.98
CA THR A 97 4.07 34.74 -1.87
C THR A 97 3.01 33.65 -1.74
N GLY A 98 1.75 33.93 -2.09
CA GLY A 98 0.67 32.96 -2.15
C GLY A 98 0.92 31.82 -3.15
N GLY A 99 1.53 32.11 -4.30
CA GLY A 99 1.94 31.09 -5.27
C GLY A 99 3.05 30.17 -4.76
N ILE A 100 3.99 30.72 -3.97
CA ILE A 100 5.08 29.95 -3.36
C ILE A 100 4.56 29.08 -2.21
N SER A 101 3.66 29.62 -1.37
CA SER A 101 3.06 28.88 -0.25
C SER A 101 2.11 27.75 -0.72
N GLY A 102 1.36 27.99 -1.82
CA GLY A 102 0.48 26.98 -2.40
C GLY A 102 1.21 25.74 -2.93
N GLY A 103 2.34 25.94 -3.61
CA GLY A 103 3.17 24.82 -4.07
C GLY A 103 3.77 24.00 -2.93
N ALA A 104 4.16 24.66 -1.86
CA ALA A 104 4.71 23.99 -0.68
C ALA A 104 3.63 23.27 0.15
N SER A 105 2.43 23.84 0.30
CA SER A 105 1.29 23.21 0.95
C SER A 105 0.86 21.93 0.24
N ASN A 106 0.85 21.93 -1.09
CA ASN A 106 0.54 20.74 -1.88
C ASN A 106 1.59 19.64 -1.67
N LEU A 107 2.88 19.99 -1.64
CA LEU A 107 3.94 19.02 -1.35
C LEU A 107 3.80 18.44 0.06
N MET A 108 3.52 19.30 1.06
CA MET A 108 3.32 18.86 2.44
C MET A 108 2.09 17.97 2.61
N SER A 109 0.96 18.31 1.96
CA SER A 109 -0.25 17.48 1.96
C SER A 109 0.00 16.10 1.35
N GLN A 110 0.83 16.04 0.31
CA GLN A 110 1.22 14.77 -0.32
C GLN A 110 2.17 13.96 0.58
N LEU A 111 3.13 14.60 1.26
CA LEU A 111 4.02 13.93 2.21
C LEU A 111 3.25 13.39 3.43
N VAL A 112 2.23 14.11 3.90
CA VAL A 112 1.31 13.64 4.96
C VAL A 112 0.46 12.48 4.47
N SER A 113 -0.12 12.58 3.28
CA SER A 113 -0.95 11.50 2.72
C SER A 113 -0.17 10.22 2.43
N GLN A 114 1.13 10.34 2.23
CA GLN A 114 2.06 9.22 2.06
C GLN A 114 2.67 8.71 3.38
N GLY A 115 2.27 9.30 4.52
CA GLY A 115 2.76 8.91 5.84
C GLY A 115 4.23 9.25 6.12
N MET A 116 4.83 10.12 5.31
CA MET A 116 6.25 10.48 5.40
C MET A 116 6.53 11.51 6.49
N ILE A 117 5.55 12.35 6.82
CA ILE A 117 5.60 13.32 7.92
C ILE A 117 4.27 13.32 8.65
N THR A 118 4.27 13.67 9.92
CA THR A 118 3.01 13.80 10.67
C THR A 118 2.28 15.09 10.28
N PRO A 119 0.94 15.15 10.44
CA PRO A 119 0.15 16.37 10.19
C PRO A 119 0.66 17.58 10.99
N GLU A 120 1.18 17.37 12.22
CA GLU A 120 1.72 18.41 13.08
C GLU A 120 3.02 18.99 12.49
N ILE A 121 3.92 18.14 11.97
CA ILE A 121 5.15 18.56 11.31
C ILE A 121 4.82 19.33 10.03
N ALA A 122 3.86 18.83 9.23
CA ALA A 122 3.41 19.52 8.03
C ALA A 122 2.81 20.90 8.36
N GLN A 123 2.03 21.00 9.42
CA GLN A 123 1.42 22.24 9.89
C GLN A 123 2.46 23.23 10.46
N GLN A 124 3.46 22.73 11.20
CA GLN A 124 4.59 23.55 11.67
C GLN A 124 5.43 24.08 10.52
N ILE A 125 5.81 23.22 9.54
CA ILE A 125 6.58 23.64 8.38
C ILE A 125 5.78 24.61 7.52
N GLY A 126 4.48 24.36 7.32
CA GLY A 126 3.55 25.26 6.61
C GLY A 126 3.41 26.62 7.31
N GLY A 127 3.27 26.62 8.63
CA GLY A 127 3.22 27.83 9.46
C GLY A 127 4.52 28.65 9.37
N LEU A 128 5.65 27.97 9.43
CA LEU A 128 7.00 28.57 9.32
C LEU A 128 7.27 29.18 7.95
N MET A 129 6.83 28.51 6.88
CA MET A 129 6.94 29.06 5.52
C MET A 129 6.10 30.31 5.37
N ASN A 130 4.85 30.31 5.86
CA ASN A 130 3.98 31.49 5.80
C ASN A 130 4.53 32.66 6.63
N GLU A 131 5.08 32.43 7.80
CA GLU A 131 5.63 33.46 8.68
C GLU A 131 6.91 34.12 8.11
N LYS A 132 7.72 33.37 7.37
CA LYS A 132 8.98 33.89 6.80
C LYS A 132 8.85 34.46 5.38
N LEU A 133 7.75 34.17 4.71
CA LEU A 133 7.38 34.88 3.49
C LEU A 133 6.85 36.30 3.80
N GLY A 134 6.48 36.60 5.06
CA GLY A 134 6.00 37.90 5.51
C GLY A 134 6.94 39.08 5.20
N PRO A 135 8.25 39.01 5.47
CA PRO A 135 9.18 40.09 5.09
C PRO A 135 9.35 40.29 3.58
N LEU A 136 9.28 39.20 2.78
CA LEU A 136 9.26 39.29 1.32
C LEU A 136 7.95 39.92 0.81
N GLN A 137 6.86 39.64 1.51
CA GLN A 137 5.58 40.29 1.31
C GLN A 137 5.64 41.78 1.63
N GLN A 138 6.29 42.18 2.73
CA GLN A 138 6.45 43.60 3.09
C GLN A 138 7.31 44.36 2.12
N GLN A 139 8.42 43.78 1.62
CA GLN A 139 9.26 44.44 0.60
C GLN A 139 8.56 44.54 -0.77
N GLY A 140 7.77 43.51 -1.15
CA GLY A 140 6.92 43.53 -2.32
C GLY A 140 5.82 44.59 -2.19
N ASN A 141 5.23 44.72 -1.01
CA ASN A 141 4.24 45.74 -0.68
C ASN A 141 4.85 47.15 -0.66
N ALA A 142 6.07 47.34 -0.16
CA ALA A 142 6.79 48.62 -0.19
C ALA A 142 7.15 49.07 -1.63
N LEU A 143 7.42 48.11 -2.53
CA LEU A 143 7.54 48.37 -3.97
C LEU A 143 6.19 48.74 -4.58
N GLY A 144 5.11 48.09 -4.16
CA GLY A 144 3.74 48.42 -4.53
C GLY A 144 3.32 49.81 -4.08
N GLU A 145 3.68 50.23 -2.87
CA GLU A 145 3.43 51.57 -2.35
C GLU A 145 4.19 52.64 -3.13
N LYS A 146 5.44 52.41 -3.49
CA LYS A 146 6.19 53.32 -4.40
C LYS A 146 5.58 53.42 -5.80
N LEU A 147 5.00 52.33 -6.30
CA LEU A 147 4.22 52.33 -7.53
C LEU A 147 2.94 53.14 -7.37
N VAL A 148 2.22 53.00 -6.24
CA VAL A 148 1.03 53.79 -5.91
C VAL A 148 1.33 55.29 -5.87
N ASP A 149 2.43 55.71 -5.28
CA ASP A 149 2.86 57.12 -5.25
C ASP A 149 3.27 57.64 -6.62
N ALA A 150 3.74 56.81 -7.50
CA ALA A 150 4.06 57.17 -8.89
C ALA A 150 2.81 57.32 -9.77
N PHE A 151 1.64 56.76 -9.37
CA PHE A 151 0.39 56.84 -10.14
C PHE A 151 -0.50 58.07 -9.81
N ARG A 152 0.05 59.18 -9.37
CA ARG A 152 -0.72 60.40 -9.02
C ARG A 152 -1.27 61.18 -10.20
N THR A 153 -1.54 60.59 -11.35
CA THR A 153 -2.07 61.31 -12.52
C THR A 153 -3.28 60.62 -13.13
N ASP A 154 -4.11 61.47 -13.74
CA ASP A 154 -5.39 61.15 -14.36
C ASP A 154 -5.28 60.17 -15.51
N THR A 155 -5.61 58.90 -15.21
CA THR A 155 -5.71 57.86 -16.22
C THR A 155 -6.85 56.90 -15.90
N ARG A 156 -7.93 56.95 -16.68
CA ARG A 156 -9.08 56.05 -16.56
C ARG A 156 -8.79 54.62 -17.01
N ASN A 157 -7.79 54.44 -17.83
CA ASN A 157 -7.44 53.15 -18.40
C ASN A 157 -5.98 52.85 -18.14
N ILE A 158 -5.72 51.82 -17.29
CA ILE A 158 -4.37 51.37 -16.99
C ILE A 158 -4.18 49.98 -17.56
N TRP A 159 -3.20 49.83 -18.41
CA TRP A 159 -2.68 48.58 -18.87
C TRP A 159 -1.32 48.37 -18.21
N ALA A 160 -1.17 47.26 -17.47
CA ALA A 160 0.11 46.88 -16.90
C ALA A 160 0.40 45.41 -17.24
N GLY A 161 1.63 45.16 -17.63
CA GLY A 161 2.13 43.81 -17.86
C GLY A 161 3.54 43.66 -17.35
N SER A 162 3.87 42.49 -16.85
CA SER A 162 5.24 42.17 -16.46
C SER A 162 5.58 40.72 -16.78
N VAL A 163 6.79 40.52 -17.21
CA VAL A 163 7.41 39.17 -17.24
C VAL A 163 8.57 39.22 -16.27
N MET A 164 8.49 38.37 -15.25
CA MET A 164 9.49 38.31 -14.18
C MET A 164 10.18 36.95 -14.15
N VAL A 165 11.48 36.97 -14.06
CA VAL A 165 12.34 35.79 -13.86
C VAL A 165 12.88 35.81 -12.43
N ARG A 166 12.73 34.71 -11.72
CA ARG A 166 13.24 34.54 -10.35
C ARG A 166 14.09 33.31 -10.30
N GLN A 167 15.36 33.47 -9.87
CA GLN A 167 16.30 32.38 -9.69
C GLN A 167 16.79 32.34 -8.27
N PRO A 168 16.42 31.33 -7.48
CA PRO A 168 17.03 31.12 -6.16
C PRO A 168 18.53 30.78 -6.34
N ILE A 169 19.41 31.54 -5.71
CA ILE A 169 20.86 31.26 -5.69
C ILE A 169 21.22 30.51 -4.41
N TYR A 170 20.72 30.99 -3.28
CA TYR A 170 20.93 30.36 -1.98
C TYR A 170 19.70 30.55 -1.10
N MET A 171 19.14 29.45 -0.59
CA MET A 171 17.94 29.45 0.25
C MET A 171 18.21 28.78 1.59
N GLY A 172 19.37 29.06 2.19
CA GLY A 172 19.76 28.48 3.48
C GLY A 172 19.87 26.94 3.46
N GLY A 173 19.94 26.30 2.28
CA GLY A 173 19.92 24.85 2.14
C GLY A 173 18.50 24.23 2.00
N ALA A 174 17.43 25.03 2.08
CA ALA A 174 16.06 24.52 2.02
C ALA A 174 15.76 23.74 0.73
N ILE A 175 16.24 24.21 -0.44
CA ILE A 175 16.04 23.53 -1.73
C ILE A 175 16.80 22.20 -1.74
N ILE A 176 18.00 22.14 -1.15
CA ILE A 176 18.78 20.91 -1.05
C ILE A 176 18.04 19.87 -0.19
N ALA A 177 17.58 20.28 1.01
CA ALA A 177 16.81 19.41 1.90
C ALA A 177 15.50 18.95 1.26
N ALA A 178 14.77 19.85 0.57
CA ALA A 178 13.55 19.48 -0.15
C ALA A 178 13.80 18.45 -1.27
N ASN A 179 14.90 18.58 -2.02
CA ASN A 179 15.27 17.60 -3.04
C ASN A 179 15.66 16.25 -2.42
N LYS A 180 16.40 16.23 -1.31
CA LYS A 180 16.72 14.99 -0.60
C LYS A 180 15.44 14.31 -0.06
N ILE A 181 14.51 15.07 0.52
CA ILE A 181 13.21 14.54 0.94
C ILE A 181 12.48 13.88 -0.24
N ALA A 182 12.49 14.51 -1.41
CA ALA A 182 11.86 13.94 -2.60
C ALA A 182 12.59 12.70 -3.12
N ASP A 183 13.91 12.65 -3.05
CA ASP A 183 14.72 11.46 -3.39
C ASP A 183 14.40 10.30 -2.44
N ILE A 184 14.32 10.57 -1.13
CA ILE A 184 13.95 9.56 -0.13
C ILE A 184 12.49 9.13 -0.31
N GLY A 185 11.60 10.05 -0.70
CA GLY A 185 10.21 9.75 -1.02
C GLY A 185 10.05 8.73 -2.14
N GLU A 186 10.89 8.80 -3.18
CA GLU A 186 10.94 7.78 -4.23
C GLU A 186 11.37 6.40 -3.67
N GLN A 187 12.39 6.37 -2.79
CA GLN A 187 12.84 5.13 -2.13
C GLN A 187 11.74 4.51 -1.26
N ILE A 188 10.96 5.35 -0.54
CA ILE A 188 9.80 4.85 0.23
C ILE A 188 8.76 4.22 -0.69
N ALA A 189 8.44 4.85 -1.82
CA ALA A 189 7.48 4.30 -2.76
C ALA A 189 7.97 2.97 -3.39
N GLU A 190 9.28 2.80 -3.57
CA GLU A 190 9.89 1.54 -4.00
C GLU A 190 9.79 0.47 -2.93
N ASN A 191 10.11 0.80 -1.67
CA ASN A 191 9.98 -0.11 -0.54
C ASN A 191 8.50 -0.48 -0.26
N ASP A 192 7.54 0.46 -0.45
CA ASP A 192 6.08 0.17 -0.38
C ASP A 192 5.67 -0.85 -1.46
N LEU A 193 6.22 -0.74 -2.67
CA LEU A 193 5.98 -1.71 -3.72
C LEU A 193 6.52 -3.11 -3.35
N ASP A 194 7.72 -3.19 -2.78
CA ASP A 194 8.31 -4.44 -2.31
C ASP A 194 7.45 -5.07 -1.20
N GLN A 195 7.02 -4.27 -0.23
CA GLN A 195 6.13 -4.70 0.85
C GLN A 195 4.78 -5.22 0.32
N GLN A 196 4.18 -4.48 -0.61
CA GLN A 196 2.91 -4.87 -1.23
C GLN A 196 3.06 -6.15 -2.05
N THR A 197 4.20 -6.33 -2.73
CA THR A 197 4.54 -7.55 -3.46
C THR A 197 4.57 -8.75 -2.52
N GLN A 198 5.33 -8.69 -1.43
CA GLN A 198 5.39 -9.77 -0.44
C GLN A 198 4.05 -10.04 0.22
N SER A 199 3.27 -8.99 0.51
CA SER A 199 1.93 -9.14 1.09
C SER A 199 0.96 -9.82 0.12
N THR A 200 1.03 -9.47 -1.17
CA THR A 200 0.21 -10.08 -2.23
C THR A 200 0.56 -11.56 -2.40
N LEU A 201 1.84 -11.90 -2.47
CA LEU A 201 2.29 -13.30 -2.59
C LEU A 201 1.83 -14.12 -1.38
N TYR A 202 1.97 -13.57 -0.17
CA TYR A 202 1.51 -14.25 1.05
C TYR A 202 -0.01 -14.50 1.03
N SER A 203 -0.80 -13.52 0.61
CA SER A 203 -2.26 -13.66 0.52
C SER A 203 -2.67 -14.70 -0.50
N ILE A 204 -1.94 -14.82 -1.61
CA ILE A 204 -2.17 -15.84 -2.63
C ILE A 204 -1.84 -17.22 -2.11
N ASP A 205 -0.70 -17.37 -1.46
CA ASP A 205 -0.30 -18.65 -0.89
C ASP A 205 -1.34 -19.12 0.14
N GLN A 206 -1.84 -18.21 1.00
CA GLN A 206 -2.92 -18.53 1.93
C GLN A 206 -4.20 -18.96 1.22
N ALA A 207 -4.64 -18.22 0.21
CA ALA A 207 -5.87 -18.54 -0.53
C ALA A 207 -5.75 -19.85 -1.32
N TYR A 208 -4.57 -20.10 -1.91
CA TYR A 208 -4.27 -21.34 -2.65
C TYR A 208 -4.34 -22.56 -1.73
N TRP A 209 -3.60 -22.53 -0.62
CA TRP A 209 -3.56 -23.66 0.32
C TRP A 209 -4.89 -23.85 1.05
N LEU A 210 -5.66 -22.78 1.28
CA LEU A 210 -7.03 -22.89 1.81
C LEU A 210 -7.93 -23.63 0.83
N ALA A 211 -7.88 -23.32 -0.47
CA ALA A 211 -8.68 -23.99 -1.47
C ALA A 211 -8.29 -25.47 -1.62
N VAL A 212 -6.98 -25.79 -1.57
CA VAL A 212 -6.47 -27.18 -1.55
C VAL A 212 -7.00 -27.93 -0.31
N SER A 213 -6.92 -27.30 0.87
CA SER A 213 -7.45 -27.89 2.12
C SER A 213 -8.94 -28.21 2.01
N LEU A 214 -9.74 -27.27 1.53
CA LEU A 214 -11.20 -27.44 1.39
C LEU A 214 -11.56 -28.52 0.37
N LYS A 215 -10.79 -28.67 -0.70
CA LYS A 215 -10.97 -29.77 -1.66
C LYS A 215 -10.67 -31.12 -1.03
N GLN A 216 -9.60 -31.24 -0.25
CA GLN A 216 -9.29 -32.47 0.46
C GLN A 216 -10.36 -32.78 1.53
N LYS A 217 -10.86 -31.78 2.25
CA LYS A 217 -11.96 -31.92 3.21
C LYS A 217 -13.27 -32.33 2.54
N GLN A 218 -13.57 -31.81 1.34
CA GLN A 218 -14.72 -32.27 0.54
C GLN A 218 -14.61 -33.77 0.22
N LYS A 219 -13.44 -34.23 -0.25
CA LYS A 219 -13.20 -35.65 -0.51
C LYS A 219 -13.36 -36.50 0.75
N LEU A 220 -12.83 -36.02 1.88
CA LEU A 220 -12.99 -36.70 3.18
C LEU A 220 -14.46 -36.78 3.59
N ALA A 221 -15.23 -35.70 3.44
CA ALA A 221 -16.66 -35.68 3.77
C ALA A 221 -17.46 -36.68 2.90
N ILE A 222 -17.14 -36.79 1.60
CA ILE A 222 -17.73 -37.79 0.71
C ILE A 222 -17.39 -39.20 1.17
N SER A 223 -16.10 -39.48 1.49
CA SER A 223 -15.68 -40.79 1.97
C SER A 223 -16.35 -41.15 3.32
N TYR A 224 -16.51 -40.17 4.20
CA TYR A 224 -17.19 -40.34 5.47
C TYR A 224 -18.69 -40.64 5.28
N ARG A 225 -19.39 -39.90 4.41
CA ARG A 225 -20.77 -40.17 4.06
C ARG A 225 -20.94 -41.62 3.53
N ASP A 226 -20.05 -42.07 2.66
CA ASP A 226 -20.14 -43.42 2.09
C ASP A 226 -19.94 -44.49 3.16
N LEU A 227 -19.07 -44.29 4.10
CA LEU A 227 -18.91 -45.17 5.29
C LEU A 227 -20.18 -45.22 6.13
N VAL A 228 -20.78 -44.08 6.43
CA VAL A 228 -22.02 -44.00 7.25
C VAL A 228 -23.20 -44.54 6.49
N LYS A 229 -23.31 -44.32 5.18
CA LYS A 229 -24.39 -44.92 4.32
C LYS A 229 -24.29 -46.46 4.33
N LYS A 230 -23.09 -46.99 4.22
CA LYS A 230 -22.90 -48.44 4.29
C LYS A 230 -23.32 -49.01 5.68
N LEU A 231 -22.98 -48.34 6.75
CA LEU A 231 -23.44 -48.72 8.09
C LEU A 231 -24.96 -48.64 8.19
N ASN A 232 -25.59 -47.59 7.61
CA ASN A 232 -27.03 -47.44 7.58
C ASN A 232 -27.73 -48.60 6.87
N GLU A 233 -27.24 -48.98 5.70
CA GLU A 233 -27.77 -50.14 4.96
C GLU A 233 -27.65 -51.43 5.77
N ASP A 234 -26.52 -51.67 6.45
CA ASP A 234 -26.30 -52.89 7.25
C ASP A 234 -27.22 -52.88 8.47
N VAL A 235 -27.38 -51.74 9.18
CA VAL A 235 -28.30 -51.64 10.32
C VAL A 235 -29.76 -51.83 9.89
N HIS A 236 -30.20 -51.31 8.76
CA HIS A 236 -31.58 -51.52 8.26
C HIS A 236 -31.86 -52.94 7.91
N LYS A 237 -30.87 -53.72 7.38
CA LYS A 237 -30.97 -55.18 7.18
C LYS A 237 -31.09 -55.89 8.51
N MET A 238 -30.31 -55.51 9.54
CA MET A 238 -30.39 -56.10 10.88
C MET A 238 -31.77 -55.84 11.54
N ILE A 239 -32.37 -54.65 11.34
CA ILE A 239 -33.72 -54.36 11.83
C ILE A 239 -34.75 -55.27 11.17
N GLN A 240 -34.67 -55.52 9.84
CA GLN A 240 -35.55 -56.44 9.14
C GLN A 240 -35.43 -57.89 9.67
N GLN A 241 -34.25 -58.26 10.13
CA GLN A 241 -33.99 -59.58 10.71
C GLN A 241 -34.30 -59.66 12.24
N GLY A 242 -34.72 -58.51 12.85
CA GLY A 242 -35.04 -58.45 14.29
C GLY A 242 -33.84 -58.39 15.22
N VAL A 243 -32.63 -58.14 14.68
CA VAL A 243 -31.35 -58.10 15.45
C VAL A 243 -31.01 -56.73 15.93
N ALA A 244 -31.50 -55.65 15.29
CA ALA A 244 -31.30 -54.26 15.70
C ALA A 244 -32.65 -53.56 15.94
N THR A 245 -32.62 -52.45 16.72
CA THR A 245 -33.82 -51.70 17.05
C THR A 245 -34.11 -50.57 16.02
N LYS A 246 -35.36 -50.13 15.90
CA LYS A 246 -35.70 -48.96 15.11
C LYS A 246 -34.98 -47.72 15.55
N ALA A 247 -34.66 -47.60 16.87
CA ALA A 247 -33.89 -46.46 17.42
C ALA A 247 -32.46 -46.42 16.86
N ASP A 248 -31.83 -47.56 16.66
CA ASP A 248 -30.48 -47.65 16.10
C ASP A 248 -30.47 -47.19 14.63
N GLY A 249 -31.50 -47.59 13.84
CA GLY A 249 -31.66 -47.09 12.47
C GLY A 249 -31.79 -45.56 12.41
N LEU A 250 -32.64 -44.98 13.25
CA LEU A 250 -32.84 -43.52 13.30
C LEU A 250 -31.57 -42.74 13.70
N LYS A 251 -30.73 -43.32 14.61
CA LYS A 251 -29.43 -42.72 14.96
C LYS A 251 -28.48 -42.64 13.74
N VAL A 252 -28.44 -43.68 12.92
CA VAL A 252 -27.59 -43.72 11.72
C VAL A 252 -28.16 -42.83 10.63
N ASP A 253 -29.49 -42.74 10.46
CA ASP A 253 -30.14 -41.84 9.55
C ASP A 253 -29.74 -40.36 9.83
N VAL A 254 -29.76 -39.94 11.11
CA VAL A 254 -29.28 -38.59 11.53
C VAL A 254 -27.82 -38.41 11.11
N LYS A 255 -26.97 -39.42 11.28
CA LYS A 255 -25.55 -39.33 10.90
C LYS A 255 -25.34 -39.22 9.38
N VAL A 256 -26.16 -39.88 8.56
CA VAL A 256 -26.14 -39.71 7.11
C VAL A 256 -26.49 -38.26 6.73
N ASN A 257 -27.55 -37.70 7.32
CA ASN A 257 -27.96 -36.32 7.07
C ASN A 257 -26.87 -35.30 7.53
N GLU A 258 -26.24 -35.52 8.68
CA GLU A 258 -25.09 -34.71 9.14
C GLU A 258 -23.93 -34.78 8.15
N ALA A 259 -23.59 -35.94 7.61
CA ALA A 259 -22.53 -36.10 6.63
C ALA A 259 -22.85 -35.39 5.29
N GLU A 260 -24.11 -35.44 4.85
CA GLU A 260 -24.55 -34.73 3.64
C GLU A 260 -24.48 -33.19 3.84
N MET A 261 -24.84 -32.69 5.03
CA MET A 261 -24.67 -31.28 5.36
C MET A 261 -23.19 -30.84 5.34
N GLN A 262 -22.28 -31.69 5.83
CA GLN A 262 -20.84 -31.43 5.79
C GLN A 262 -20.29 -31.35 4.38
N ILE A 263 -20.82 -32.17 3.44
CA ILE A 263 -20.43 -32.08 2.02
C ILE A 263 -20.84 -30.74 1.46
N THR A 264 -22.09 -30.31 1.66
CA THR A 264 -22.59 -29.01 1.19
C THR A 264 -21.74 -27.87 1.75
N GLN A 265 -21.43 -27.88 3.05
CA GLN A 265 -20.55 -26.86 3.66
C GLN A 265 -19.15 -26.85 3.05
N ALA A 266 -18.58 -28.03 2.76
CA ALA A 266 -17.26 -28.11 2.13
C ALA A 266 -17.29 -27.62 0.67
N GLU A 267 -18.37 -27.90 -0.08
CA GLU A 267 -18.57 -27.43 -1.45
C GLU A 267 -18.70 -25.91 -1.52
N ASP A 268 -19.54 -25.33 -0.66
CA ASP A 268 -19.71 -23.89 -0.58
C ASP A 268 -18.40 -23.19 -0.16
N GLY A 269 -17.71 -23.74 0.84
CA GLY A 269 -16.42 -23.21 1.27
C GLY A 269 -15.36 -23.28 0.15
N LEU A 270 -15.32 -24.36 -0.61
CA LEU A 270 -14.41 -24.52 -1.75
C LEU A 270 -14.74 -23.51 -2.86
N ALA A 271 -16.00 -23.32 -3.20
CA ALA A 271 -16.42 -22.35 -4.20
C ALA A 271 -16.01 -20.93 -3.81
N LEU A 272 -16.28 -20.52 -2.57
CA LEU A 272 -15.89 -19.21 -2.05
C LEU A 272 -14.37 -19.02 -2.02
N SER A 273 -13.59 -20.04 -1.62
CA SER A 273 -12.14 -19.96 -1.61
C SER A 273 -11.53 -19.84 -3.01
N LYS A 274 -12.11 -20.55 -4.00
CA LYS A 274 -11.72 -20.42 -5.42
C LYS A 274 -12.07 -19.03 -5.97
N MET A 275 -13.22 -18.46 -5.63
CA MET A 275 -13.58 -17.08 -5.99
C MET A 275 -12.60 -16.06 -5.40
N LEU A 276 -12.19 -16.22 -4.14
CA LEU A 276 -11.18 -15.38 -3.51
C LEU A 276 -9.83 -15.48 -4.24
N LEU A 277 -9.40 -16.69 -4.59
CA LEU A 277 -8.18 -16.89 -5.34
C LEU A 277 -8.24 -16.23 -6.72
N CYS A 278 -9.37 -16.36 -7.43
CA CYS A 278 -9.60 -15.68 -8.70
C CYS A 278 -9.49 -14.16 -8.57
N GLN A 279 -10.10 -13.58 -7.53
CA GLN A 279 -10.00 -12.14 -7.26
C GLN A 279 -8.55 -11.70 -7.00
N LEU A 280 -7.79 -12.45 -6.22
CA LEU A 280 -6.39 -12.15 -5.93
C LEU A 280 -5.51 -12.27 -7.18
N CYS A 281 -5.78 -13.26 -8.03
CA CYS A 281 -5.09 -13.46 -9.32
C CYS A 281 -5.51 -12.42 -10.38
N GLY A 282 -6.59 -11.67 -10.14
CA GLY A 282 -7.12 -10.69 -11.08
C GLY A 282 -7.81 -11.32 -12.31
N ILE A 283 -8.41 -12.49 -12.12
CA ILE A 283 -9.22 -13.19 -13.12
C ILE A 283 -10.71 -13.18 -12.71
N PRO A 284 -11.66 -13.41 -13.65
CA PRO A 284 -13.08 -13.40 -13.34
C PRO A 284 -13.44 -14.39 -12.22
N MET A 285 -14.22 -13.96 -11.22
CA MET A 285 -14.59 -14.77 -10.05
C MET A 285 -15.47 -15.99 -10.40
N ASN A 286 -16.13 -15.97 -11.54
CA ASN A 286 -16.98 -17.06 -12.04
C ASN A 286 -16.24 -18.06 -12.95
N GLN A 287 -14.91 -17.90 -13.10
CA GLN A 287 -14.10 -18.82 -13.88
C GLN A 287 -13.88 -20.11 -13.09
N GLU A 288 -14.19 -21.25 -13.70
CA GLU A 288 -13.87 -22.55 -13.13
C GLU A 288 -12.37 -22.80 -13.19
N ILE A 289 -11.78 -23.03 -12.03
CA ILE A 289 -10.36 -23.33 -11.86
C ILE A 289 -10.16 -24.65 -11.13
N THR A 290 -9.14 -25.39 -11.53
CA THR A 290 -8.62 -26.54 -10.79
C THR A 290 -7.22 -26.25 -10.32
N LEU A 291 -6.84 -26.74 -9.13
CA LEU A 291 -5.51 -26.49 -8.58
C LEU A 291 -4.62 -27.72 -8.75
N ALA A 292 -3.38 -27.51 -9.11
CA ALA A 292 -2.43 -28.59 -9.38
C ALA A 292 -2.19 -29.52 -8.17
N ASP A 293 -2.46 -29.03 -6.96
CA ASP A 293 -2.23 -29.76 -5.70
C ASP A 293 -3.53 -30.27 -5.05
N GLU A 294 -4.73 -29.98 -5.62
CA GLU A 294 -6.00 -30.33 -4.98
C GLU A 294 -6.31 -31.83 -4.96
N ASP A 295 -5.63 -32.61 -5.83
CA ASP A 295 -5.80 -34.05 -5.93
C ASP A 295 -4.65 -34.87 -5.35
N LYS A 296 -3.61 -34.21 -4.83
CA LYS A 296 -2.48 -34.91 -4.23
C LYS A 296 -2.84 -35.47 -2.86
N GLU A 297 -2.65 -36.78 -2.66
CA GLU A 297 -2.91 -37.46 -1.40
C GLU A 297 -1.95 -37.04 -0.27
N THR A 298 -0.73 -36.66 -0.63
CA THR A 298 0.31 -36.20 0.29
C THR A 298 0.96 -34.94 -0.27
N LEU A 299 0.96 -33.88 0.50
CA LEU A 299 1.64 -32.64 0.11
C LEU A 299 3.13 -32.78 0.37
N ALA A 300 3.95 -32.69 -0.69
CA ALA A 300 5.40 -32.69 -0.53
C ALA A 300 5.84 -31.55 0.40
N LEU A 301 6.35 -31.89 1.56
CA LEU A 301 6.88 -30.94 2.52
C LEU A 301 8.30 -30.55 2.11
N SER A 302 8.42 -29.51 1.28
CA SER A 302 9.72 -28.93 0.89
C SER A 302 10.09 -27.86 1.93
N GLY A 303 11.12 -28.09 2.69
CA GLY A 303 11.66 -27.12 3.63
C GLY A 303 12.55 -27.82 4.67
N THR A 304 13.85 -27.59 4.61
CA THR A 304 14.76 -27.96 5.70
C THR A 304 14.43 -27.06 6.90
N PRO A 305 14.14 -27.63 8.08
CA PRO A 305 14.04 -26.84 9.30
C PRO A 305 15.37 -26.09 9.50
N VAL A 306 15.31 -24.80 9.77
CA VAL A 306 16.49 -24.04 10.24
C VAL A 306 16.79 -24.53 11.66
N ASP A 307 17.67 -25.53 11.78
CA ASP A 307 17.82 -26.29 13.04
C ASP A 307 18.95 -25.78 13.93
N THR A 308 19.91 -25.02 13.39
CA THR A 308 21.03 -24.52 14.18
C THR A 308 20.79 -23.09 14.66
N GLU A 309 21.23 -22.78 15.91
CA GLU A 309 21.18 -21.42 16.47
C GLU A 309 21.90 -20.39 15.58
N GLN A 310 23.03 -20.79 15.01
CA GLN A 310 23.80 -19.95 14.09
C GLN A 310 23.03 -19.59 12.81
N GLN A 311 22.27 -20.53 12.24
CA GLN A 311 21.42 -20.25 11.08
C GLN A 311 20.25 -19.32 11.43
N ARG A 312 19.72 -19.45 12.66
CA ARG A 312 18.65 -18.57 13.15
C ARG A 312 19.12 -17.13 13.32
N VAL A 313 20.29 -16.95 13.94
CA VAL A 313 20.90 -15.62 14.12
C VAL A 313 21.22 -15.00 12.76
N ALA A 314 21.86 -15.72 11.85
CA ALA A 314 22.17 -15.24 10.51
C ALA A 314 20.91 -14.85 9.72
N ALA A 315 19.82 -15.61 9.85
CA ALA A 315 18.54 -15.29 9.22
C ALA A 315 17.91 -14.02 9.81
N GLN A 316 18.01 -13.83 11.13
CA GLN A 316 17.53 -12.61 11.80
C GLN A 316 18.33 -11.37 11.36
N ASP A 317 19.66 -11.45 11.31
CA ASP A 317 20.52 -10.35 10.86
C ASP A 317 20.26 -10.01 9.39
N SER A 318 20.06 -11.01 8.54
CA SER A 318 19.68 -10.80 7.15
C SER A 318 18.33 -10.08 7.05
N ALA A 319 17.33 -10.51 7.82
CA ALA A 319 16.00 -9.90 7.82
C ALA A 319 16.01 -8.43 8.22
N MET A 320 16.89 -8.00 9.13
CA MET A 320 17.03 -6.59 9.52
C MET A 320 17.45 -5.69 8.36
N ASN A 321 18.11 -6.25 7.34
CA ASN A 321 18.56 -5.50 6.15
C ASN A 321 17.59 -5.64 4.95
N THR A 322 16.84 -6.74 4.88
CA THR A 322 16.01 -7.08 3.72
C THR A 322 14.56 -6.60 3.85
N ARG A 323 14.04 -6.42 5.07
CA ARG A 323 12.64 -6.06 5.28
C ARG A 323 12.29 -4.66 4.79
N PRO A 324 11.30 -4.53 3.88
CA PRO A 324 10.90 -3.24 3.33
C PRO A 324 10.39 -2.27 4.40
N GLU A 325 9.70 -2.76 5.44
CA GLU A 325 9.15 -1.95 6.52
C GLU A 325 10.25 -1.20 7.29
N LEU A 326 11.40 -1.87 7.57
CA LEU A 326 12.52 -1.23 8.25
C LEU A 326 13.21 -0.20 7.35
N ARG A 327 13.34 -0.49 6.06
CA ARG A 327 13.88 0.49 5.09
C ARG A 327 12.97 1.72 4.99
N MET A 328 11.65 1.53 5.00
CA MET A 328 10.69 2.66 5.00
C MET A 328 10.80 3.51 6.27
N LEU A 329 10.94 2.90 7.45
CA LEU A 329 11.12 3.63 8.71
C LEU A 329 12.49 4.33 8.78
N GLN A 330 13.55 3.72 8.26
CA GLN A 330 14.84 4.38 8.12
C GLN A 330 14.73 5.61 7.21
N ASN A 331 14.07 5.48 6.08
CA ASN A 331 13.80 6.58 5.16
C ASN A 331 12.94 7.67 5.82
N ALA A 332 11.94 7.31 6.64
CA ALA A 332 11.14 8.27 7.41
C ALA A 332 11.99 9.04 8.44
N LEU A 333 12.93 8.36 9.10
CA LEU A 333 13.91 9.01 9.98
C LEU A 333 14.79 10.00 9.19
N ASP A 334 15.27 9.60 8.01
CA ASP A 334 16.12 10.45 7.19
C ASP A 334 15.35 11.66 6.63
N ILE A 335 14.06 11.50 6.25
CA ILE A 335 13.16 12.63 5.97
C ILE A 335 13.05 13.57 7.17
N SER A 336 12.89 13.05 8.37
CA SER A 336 12.79 13.87 9.59
C SER A 336 14.06 14.67 9.87
N LYS A 337 15.25 14.09 9.58
CA LYS A 337 16.54 14.80 9.64
C LYS A 337 16.62 15.92 8.59
N GLU A 338 16.23 15.65 7.35
CA GLU A 338 16.22 16.67 6.29
C GLU A 338 15.14 17.74 6.53
N ALA A 339 13.98 17.39 7.10
CA ALA A 339 13.00 18.35 7.58
C ALA A 339 13.60 19.28 8.68
N THR A 340 14.40 18.72 9.58
CA THR A 340 15.17 19.54 10.56
C THR A 340 16.13 20.51 9.84
N ASN A 341 16.79 20.09 8.76
CA ASN A 341 17.64 20.95 7.95
C ASN A 341 16.83 22.05 7.22
N MET A 342 15.62 21.75 6.74
CA MET A 342 14.70 22.76 6.19
C MET A 342 14.32 23.82 7.24
N VAL A 343 14.02 23.38 8.46
CA VAL A 343 13.71 24.29 9.57
C VAL A 343 14.91 25.18 9.91
N ARG A 344 16.13 24.63 9.89
CA ARG A 344 17.37 25.43 10.07
C ARG A 344 17.57 26.46 8.97
N ALA A 345 17.25 26.09 7.73
CA ALA A 345 17.41 26.95 6.56
C ALA A 345 16.65 28.28 6.70
N ILE A 346 15.51 28.27 7.40
CA ILE A 346 14.68 29.45 7.60
C ILE A 346 15.42 30.56 8.35
N ASN A 347 16.40 30.21 9.21
CA ASN A 347 17.21 31.15 9.99
C ASN A 347 18.50 31.56 9.26
N LEU A 348 18.74 31.09 8.06
CA LEU A 348 19.94 31.39 7.27
C LEU A 348 19.61 32.45 6.22
N PRO A 349 20.63 33.17 5.69
CA PRO A 349 20.41 34.10 4.60
C PRO A 349 19.79 33.46 3.37
N HIS A 350 18.90 34.19 2.69
CA HIS A 350 18.35 33.81 1.40
C HIS A 350 18.79 34.79 0.33
N VAL A 351 19.29 34.26 -0.78
CA VAL A 351 19.78 35.06 -1.91
C VAL A 351 19.02 34.63 -3.19
N MET A 352 18.41 35.60 -3.83
CA MET A 352 17.62 35.37 -5.03
C MET A 352 18.04 36.38 -6.09
N LEU A 353 18.27 35.94 -7.32
CA LEU A 353 18.40 36.75 -8.50
C LEU A 353 16.99 36.99 -9.06
N THR A 354 16.66 38.25 -9.29
CA THR A 354 15.40 38.66 -9.91
C THR A 354 15.67 39.51 -11.13
N GLY A 355 14.86 39.34 -12.14
CA GLY A 355 14.94 40.18 -13.34
C GLY A 355 13.59 40.17 -14.05
N GLY A 356 13.33 41.21 -14.81
CA GLY A 356 12.07 41.24 -15.52
C GLY A 356 11.95 42.40 -16.47
N TYR A 357 10.86 42.38 -17.22
CA TYR A 357 10.43 43.44 -18.08
C TYR A 357 9.00 43.82 -17.68
N MET A 358 8.82 45.08 -17.36
CA MET A 358 7.52 45.65 -17.00
C MET A 358 7.11 46.62 -18.10
N ILE A 359 5.88 46.54 -18.56
CA ILE A 359 5.27 47.42 -19.52
C ILE A 359 4.00 48.03 -18.94
N SER A 360 3.79 49.31 -19.14
CA SER A 360 2.56 49.97 -18.72
C SER A 360 2.10 51.03 -19.69
N ASN A 361 0.80 51.29 -19.73
CA ASN A 361 0.16 52.43 -20.37
C ASN A 361 -0.93 52.94 -19.41
N PRO A 362 -0.80 54.20 -18.93
CA PRO A 362 0.26 55.17 -19.17
C PRO A 362 1.62 54.73 -18.63
N ASN A 363 2.68 55.32 -19.19
CA ASN A 363 4.04 55.03 -18.75
C ASN A 363 4.31 55.66 -17.38
N VAL A 364 4.34 54.81 -16.36
CA VAL A 364 4.60 55.19 -14.95
C VAL A 364 6.02 55.64 -14.68
N PHE A 365 6.96 55.28 -15.55
CA PHE A 365 8.39 55.55 -15.38
C PHE A 365 8.85 56.86 -16.09
N ASN A 366 8.00 57.45 -16.93
CA ASN A 366 8.37 58.65 -17.70
C ASN A 366 7.19 59.60 -17.82
N GLY A 367 6.78 60.21 -16.71
CA GLY A 367 5.82 61.31 -16.68
C GLY A 367 4.41 60.97 -17.12
N PHE A 368 3.98 59.72 -17.00
CA PHE A 368 2.62 59.23 -17.28
C PHE A 368 2.11 59.48 -18.71
N GLN A 369 3.01 59.50 -19.67
CA GLN A 369 2.61 59.59 -21.08
C GLN A 369 1.70 58.43 -21.46
N LYS A 370 0.57 58.70 -22.12
CA LYS A 370 -0.36 57.67 -22.63
C LYS A 370 0.28 56.86 -23.80
N LYS A 371 1.36 56.15 -23.48
CA LYS A 371 2.11 55.35 -24.44
C LYS A 371 2.59 54.07 -23.74
N PHE A 372 2.49 52.94 -24.44
CA PHE A 372 3.12 51.72 -23.96
C PHE A 372 4.65 51.87 -23.93
N THR A 373 5.21 51.81 -22.76
CA THR A 373 6.65 51.83 -22.57
C THR A 373 7.03 50.80 -21.53
N GLY A 374 8.11 50.08 -21.78
CA GLY A 374 8.59 49.06 -20.87
C GLY A 374 9.95 49.41 -20.29
N VAL A 375 10.20 48.88 -19.10
CA VAL A 375 11.48 48.96 -18.39
C VAL A 375 11.89 47.56 -18.03
N TRP A 376 13.14 47.23 -18.25
CA TRP A 376 13.74 46.00 -17.72
C TRP A 376 14.50 46.28 -16.43
N ASN A 377 14.55 45.32 -15.56
CA ASN A 377 15.31 45.37 -14.33
C ASN A 377 16.03 44.03 -14.09
N VAL A 378 17.19 44.11 -13.48
CA VAL A 378 17.90 42.92 -12.93
C VAL A 378 18.40 43.33 -11.54
N GLY A 379 18.20 42.46 -10.59
CA GLY A 379 18.57 42.73 -9.22
C GLY A 379 18.87 41.45 -8.43
N VAL A 380 19.57 41.59 -7.31
CA VAL A 380 19.80 40.55 -6.33
C VAL A 380 19.03 40.93 -5.07
N MET A 381 18.17 40.03 -4.63
CA MET A 381 17.46 40.17 -3.36
C MET A 381 18.17 39.32 -2.32
N VAL A 382 18.54 39.93 -1.23
CA VAL A 382 19.17 39.26 -0.07
C VAL A 382 18.28 39.48 1.15
N HIS A 383 17.82 38.40 1.73
CA HIS A 383 17.06 38.42 2.99
C HIS A 383 17.87 37.74 4.08
N VAL A 384 18.16 38.47 5.17
CA VAL A 384 18.89 37.95 6.32
C VAL A 384 18.02 38.13 7.56
N PRO A 385 17.53 37.03 8.18
CA PRO A 385 16.80 37.13 9.45
C PRO A 385 17.76 37.46 10.57
N VAL A 386 17.67 38.70 11.12
CA VAL A 386 18.62 39.17 12.13
C VAL A 386 18.19 38.82 13.56
N TRP A 387 16.89 38.96 13.86
CA TRP A 387 16.36 38.72 15.19
C TRP A 387 14.92 38.19 15.15
N ASN A 388 14.64 37.13 15.89
CA ASN A 388 13.33 36.49 15.93
C ASN A 388 12.97 35.93 17.32
N TRP A 389 13.51 36.47 18.39
CA TRP A 389 13.22 36.05 19.78
C TRP A 389 13.43 34.56 20.02
N PHE A 390 14.47 33.96 19.43
CA PHE A 390 14.82 32.54 19.52
C PHE A 390 13.81 31.59 18.93
N ASP A 391 12.76 32.06 18.22
CA ASP A 391 11.76 31.25 17.56
C ASP A 391 12.37 30.12 16.72
N GLY A 392 13.35 30.47 15.87
CA GLY A 392 14.06 29.50 15.05
C GLY A 392 14.81 28.43 15.85
N ALA A 393 15.36 28.78 17.03
CA ALA A 393 16.05 27.83 17.90
C ALA A 393 15.05 26.83 18.52
N TYR A 394 13.88 27.30 18.96
CA TYR A 394 12.85 26.42 19.51
C TYR A 394 12.28 25.50 18.44
N LYS A 395 12.05 26.01 17.21
CA LYS A 395 11.58 25.20 16.09
C LYS A 395 12.59 24.12 15.69
N VAL A 396 13.88 24.41 15.68
CA VAL A 396 14.93 23.41 15.43
C VAL A 396 14.98 22.37 16.56
N ARG A 397 14.78 22.76 17.83
CA ARG A 397 14.69 21.81 18.94
C ARG A 397 13.48 20.90 18.81
N ALA A 398 12.32 21.45 18.44
CA ALA A 398 11.11 20.68 18.18
C ALA A 398 11.30 19.67 17.03
N ALA A 399 11.89 20.11 15.91
CA ALA A 399 12.20 19.23 14.77
C ALA A 399 13.20 18.11 15.14
N LYS A 400 14.21 18.41 15.97
CA LYS A 400 15.13 17.39 16.50
C LYS A 400 14.41 16.38 17.40
N ALA A 401 13.49 16.84 18.27
CA ALA A 401 12.69 15.95 19.11
C ALA A 401 11.82 15.02 18.24
N ALA A 402 11.22 15.54 17.17
CA ALA A 402 10.48 14.73 16.19
C ALA A 402 11.36 13.68 15.51
N SER A 403 12.62 14.04 15.18
CA SER A 403 13.59 13.07 14.64
C SER A 403 13.96 11.98 15.65
N ASN A 404 14.06 12.32 16.94
CA ASN A 404 14.31 11.32 17.99
C ASN A 404 13.11 10.38 18.16
N ILE A 405 11.86 10.89 18.03
CA ILE A 405 10.65 10.04 18.02
C ILE A 405 10.68 9.06 16.84
N ALA A 406 11.06 9.52 15.65
CA ALA A 406 11.20 8.64 14.50
C ALA A 406 12.27 7.56 14.72
N GLN A 407 13.39 7.90 15.39
CA GLN A 407 14.41 6.92 15.77
C GLN A 407 13.84 5.86 16.74
N MET A 408 13.13 6.30 17.79
CA MET A 408 12.52 5.37 18.75
C MET A 408 11.50 4.43 18.08
N ASN A 409 10.71 4.93 17.13
CA ASN A 409 9.77 4.11 16.37
C ASN A 409 10.49 3.05 15.51
N LEU A 410 11.63 3.41 14.93
CA LEU A 410 12.46 2.48 14.19
C LEU A 410 13.01 1.36 15.11
N ASP A 411 13.50 1.73 16.29
CA ASP A 411 14.08 0.79 17.24
C ASP A 411 12.98 -0.14 17.82
N ASP A 412 11.83 0.39 18.21
CA ASP A 412 10.65 -0.41 18.63
C ASP A 412 10.20 -1.39 17.54
N THR A 413 10.20 -0.94 16.29
CA THR A 413 9.82 -1.81 15.17
C THR A 413 10.86 -2.91 14.92
N ARG A 414 12.15 -2.65 15.12
CA ARG A 414 13.20 -3.68 15.08
C ARG A 414 12.96 -4.76 16.12
N GLU A 415 12.63 -4.38 17.35
CA GLU A 415 12.30 -5.33 18.42
C GLU A 415 11.06 -6.17 18.08
N LYS A 416 10.00 -5.52 17.58
CA LYS A 416 8.77 -6.22 17.12
C LYS A 416 9.04 -7.21 15.98
N ILE A 417 9.89 -6.86 15.03
CA ILE A 417 10.29 -7.74 13.94
C ILE A 417 11.10 -8.92 14.47
N HIS A 418 12.03 -8.69 15.39
CA HIS A 418 12.77 -9.77 16.04
C HIS A 418 11.83 -10.75 16.74
N LEU A 419 10.86 -10.25 17.49
CA LEU A 419 9.82 -11.06 18.14
C LEU A 419 9.00 -11.84 17.10
N GLN A 420 8.58 -11.19 16.01
CA GLN A 420 7.79 -11.81 14.93
C GLN A 420 8.55 -12.97 14.26
N ILE A 421 9.85 -12.80 13.99
CA ILE A 421 10.69 -13.85 13.40
C ILE A 421 10.78 -15.02 14.36
N THR A 422 11.07 -14.76 15.64
CA THR A 422 11.15 -15.79 16.67
C THR A 422 9.83 -16.56 16.78
N GLN A 423 8.69 -15.87 16.87
CA GLN A 423 7.37 -16.48 16.89
C GLN A 423 7.10 -17.32 15.63
N SER A 424 7.49 -16.85 14.44
CA SER A 424 7.32 -17.61 13.20
C SER A 424 8.16 -18.88 13.18
N GLN A 425 9.38 -18.85 13.72
CA GLN A 425 10.23 -20.03 13.88
C GLN A 425 9.58 -21.06 14.86
N PHE A 426 9.02 -20.60 15.97
CA PHE A 426 8.28 -21.47 16.88
C PHE A 426 7.05 -22.10 16.22
N LYS A 427 6.28 -21.34 15.44
CA LYS A 427 5.12 -21.86 14.71
C LYS A 427 5.49 -22.95 13.71
N VAL A 428 6.60 -22.81 12.98
CA VAL A 428 7.09 -23.86 12.08
C VAL A 428 7.39 -25.16 12.85
N LYS A 429 8.10 -25.07 13.99
CA LYS A 429 8.40 -26.23 14.82
C LYS A 429 7.13 -26.87 15.42
N GLU A 430 6.19 -26.03 15.85
CA GLU A 430 4.89 -26.48 16.37
C GLU A 430 4.08 -27.21 15.30
N ALA A 431 3.98 -26.64 14.08
CA ALA A 431 3.27 -27.24 12.96
C ALA A 431 3.86 -28.62 12.60
N GLN A 432 5.19 -28.74 12.58
CA GLN A 432 5.87 -30.00 12.33
C GLN A 432 5.57 -31.06 13.40
N LYS A 433 5.54 -30.65 14.68
CA LYS A 433 5.17 -31.56 15.78
C LYS A 433 3.70 -31.99 15.68
N LYS A 434 2.79 -31.04 15.36
CA LYS A 434 1.36 -31.34 15.15
C LYS A 434 1.16 -32.32 14.00
N LEU A 435 1.87 -32.16 12.89
CA LEU A 435 1.82 -33.11 11.78
C LEU A 435 2.25 -34.51 12.20
N ASN A 436 3.39 -34.63 12.93
CA ASN A 436 3.85 -35.95 13.42
C ASN A 436 2.86 -36.63 14.39
N MET A 437 2.15 -35.83 15.22
CA MET A 437 1.09 -36.33 16.07
C MET A 437 -0.15 -36.73 15.27
N ALA A 438 -0.56 -35.93 14.30
CA ALA A 438 -1.70 -36.22 13.42
C ALA A 438 -1.48 -37.56 12.65
N MET A 439 -0.26 -37.78 12.15
CA MET A 439 0.11 -39.02 11.45
C MET A 439 -0.02 -40.27 12.40
N LYS A 440 0.38 -40.11 13.65
CA LYS A 440 0.18 -41.22 14.66
C LYS A 440 -1.30 -41.43 14.98
N ASN A 441 -2.07 -40.31 15.12
CA ASN A 441 -3.50 -40.38 15.41
C ASN A 441 -4.28 -41.08 14.28
N ILE A 442 -3.92 -40.84 13.04
CA ILE A 442 -4.55 -41.50 11.88
C ILE A 442 -4.33 -43.01 11.97
N ALA A 443 -3.09 -43.47 12.12
CA ALA A 443 -2.81 -44.91 12.19
C ALA A 443 -3.65 -45.59 13.29
N SER A 444 -3.77 -44.96 14.47
CA SER A 444 -4.60 -45.45 15.55
C SER A 444 -6.10 -45.42 15.24
N ALA A 445 -6.57 -44.34 14.58
CA ALA A 445 -7.99 -44.20 14.22
C ALA A 445 -8.43 -45.18 13.11
N GLU A 446 -7.55 -45.46 12.15
CA GLU A 446 -7.78 -46.45 11.09
C GLU A 446 -7.89 -47.85 11.65
N GLU A 447 -6.98 -48.22 12.55
CA GLU A 447 -7.02 -49.53 13.22
C GLU A 447 -8.26 -49.65 14.12
N ASN A 448 -8.60 -48.61 14.89
CA ASN A 448 -9.81 -48.57 15.69
C ASN A 448 -11.07 -48.75 14.82
N LEU A 449 -11.16 -48.05 13.68
CA LEU A 449 -12.28 -48.22 12.75
C LEU A 449 -12.34 -49.62 12.16
N ARG A 450 -11.18 -50.23 11.83
CA ARG A 450 -11.10 -51.59 11.34
C ARG A 450 -11.61 -52.58 12.41
N CYS A 451 -11.17 -52.47 13.65
CA CYS A 451 -11.61 -53.30 14.75
C CYS A 451 -13.10 -53.12 15.05
N ALA A 452 -13.61 -51.90 15.06
CA ALA A 452 -15.03 -51.61 15.30
C ALA A 452 -15.92 -52.24 14.21
N ASN A 453 -15.54 -52.09 12.92
CA ASN A 453 -16.26 -52.71 11.81
C ASN A 453 -16.25 -54.26 11.88
N LEU A 454 -15.14 -54.85 12.30
CA LEU A 454 -15.06 -56.30 12.45
C LEU A 454 -15.92 -56.74 13.63
N GLY A 455 -15.77 -56.11 14.81
CA GLY A 455 -16.56 -56.45 16.01
C GLY A 455 -18.08 -56.30 15.80
N PHE A 456 -18.49 -55.31 15.01
CA PHE A 456 -19.90 -55.12 14.61
C PHE A 456 -20.41 -56.26 13.72
N LYS A 457 -19.62 -56.71 12.76
CA LYS A 457 -19.97 -57.85 11.91
C LYS A 457 -20.09 -59.17 12.69
N GLU A 458 -19.25 -59.34 13.69
CA GLU A 458 -19.25 -60.49 14.57
C GLU A 458 -20.29 -60.37 15.72
N GLY A 459 -21.02 -59.25 15.80
CA GLY A 459 -22.09 -59.02 16.79
C GLY A 459 -21.57 -58.73 18.22
N VAL A 460 -20.28 -58.41 18.39
CA VAL A 460 -19.66 -58.07 19.69
C VAL A 460 -19.52 -56.59 19.98
N MET A 461 -19.84 -55.72 18.98
CA MET A 461 -19.86 -54.25 19.12
C MET A 461 -21.20 -53.69 18.70
N GLU A 462 -21.61 -52.58 19.35
CA GLU A 462 -22.85 -51.89 19.04
C GLU A 462 -22.69 -50.91 17.87
N VAL A 463 -23.82 -50.54 17.28
CA VAL A 463 -23.89 -49.49 16.21
C VAL A 463 -23.22 -48.18 16.68
N THR A 464 -23.42 -47.81 17.93
CA THR A 464 -22.85 -46.61 18.57
C THR A 464 -21.32 -46.61 18.59
N ASP A 465 -20.69 -47.78 18.80
CA ASP A 465 -19.24 -47.91 18.83
C ASP A 465 -18.64 -47.71 17.41
N VAL A 466 -19.30 -48.28 16.39
CA VAL A 466 -18.88 -48.09 15.00
C VAL A 466 -19.01 -46.60 14.58
N MET A 467 -20.12 -45.97 14.94
CA MET A 467 -20.32 -44.51 14.66
C MET A 467 -19.27 -43.67 15.37
N ALA A 468 -18.92 -43.99 16.61
CA ALA A 468 -17.84 -43.31 17.35
C ALA A 468 -16.47 -43.52 16.67
N ALA A 469 -16.13 -44.72 16.22
CA ALA A 469 -14.92 -45.02 15.49
C ALA A 469 -14.85 -44.31 14.12
N GLN A 470 -15.95 -44.28 13.37
CA GLN A 470 -16.05 -43.54 12.11
C GLN A 470 -15.85 -42.04 12.31
N THR A 471 -16.45 -41.46 13.36
CA THR A 471 -16.29 -40.01 13.70
C THR A 471 -14.84 -39.72 14.14
N ALA A 472 -14.21 -40.61 14.92
CA ALA A 472 -12.81 -40.48 15.33
C ALA A 472 -11.87 -40.54 14.13
N TRP A 473 -12.11 -41.46 13.18
CA TRP A 473 -11.36 -41.54 11.93
C TRP A 473 -11.49 -40.26 11.09
N GLN A 474 -12.72 -39.78 10.85
CA GLN A 474 -12.96 -38.52 10.12
C GLN A 474 -12.23 -37.36 10.76
N LYS A 475 -12.30 -37.23 12.10
CA LYS A 475 -11.60 -36.18 12.86
C LYS A 475 -10.08 -36.27 12.70
N ALA A 476 -9.52 -37.48 12.79
CA ALA A 476 -8.08 -37.71 12.63
C ALA A 476 -7.61 -37.37 11.22
N GLN A 477 -8.38 -37.72 10.17
CA GLN A 477 -8.09 -37.36 8.78
C GLN A 477 -8.16 -35.84 8.56
N SER A 478 -9.17 -35.17 9.11
CA SER A 478 -9.28 -33.71 9.04
C SER A 478 -8.10 -33.02 9.72
N GLN A 479 -7.69 -33.51 10.90
CA GLN A 479 -6.52 -33.00 11.63
C GLN A 479 -5.21 -33.17 10.83
N LYS A 480 -5.05 -34.28 10.09
CA LYS A 480 -3.90 -34.47 9.20
C LYS A 480 -3.89 -33.42 8.10
N ILE A 481 -5.02 -33.25 7.39
CA ILE A 481 -5.14 -32.26 6.32
C ILE A 481 -4.77 -30.86 6.86
N ASP A 482 -5.34 -30.48 7.99
CA ASP A 482 -5.04 -29.19 8.63
C ASP A 482 -3.56 -29.04 8.99
N ALA A 483 -2.95 -30.10 9.54
CA ALA A 483 -1.54 -30.07 9.94
C ALA A 483 -0.58 -30.00 8.73
N GLU A 484 -0.89 -30.68 7.62
CA GLU A 484 -0.10 -30.57 6.38
C GLU A 484 -0.14 -29.14 5.80
N ILE A 485 -1.32 -28.54 5.80
CA ILE A 485 -1.51 -27.15 5.35
C ILE A 485 -0.83 -26.16 6.31
N ASP A 486 -0.95 -26.37 7.62
CA ASP A 486 -0.29 -25.53 8.63
C ASP A 486 1.24 -25.51 8.45
N VAL A 487 1.86 -26.65 8.13
CA VAL A 487 3.31 -26.69 7.83
C VAL A 487 3.64 -25.82 6.63
N LYS A 488 2.84 -25.86 5.55
CA LYS A 488 3.04 -25.01 4.38
C LYS A 488 2.88 -23.53 4.71
N LEU A 489 1.79 -23.16 5.36
CA LEU A 489 1.48 -21.77 5.69
C LEU A 489 2.46 -21.16 6.69
N THR A 490 2.91 -21.93 7.70
CA THR A 490 3.91 -21.45 8.67
C THR A 490 5.26 -21.23 8.02
N GLN A 491 5.65 -22.07 7.04
CA GLN A 491 6.88 -21.86 6.26
C GLN A 491 6.80 -20.59 5.41
N VAL A 492 5.69 -20.37 4.71
CA VAL A 492 5.45 -19.12 3.96
C VAL A 492 5.45 -17.92 4.91
N GLY A 493 4.82 -18.05 6.08
CA GLY A 493 4.82 -17.03 7.12
C GLY A 493 6.22 -16.68 7.62
N LEU A 494 7.09 -17.68 7.81
CA LEU A 494 8.49 -17.46 8.15
C LEU A 494 9.25 -16.74 7.04
N ASN A 495 9.08 -17.14 5.80
CA ASN A 495 9.73 -16.48 4.65
C ASN A 495 9.30 -15.00 4.54
N LYS A 496 8.02 -14.70 4.79
CA LYS A 496 7.53 -13.32 4.89
C LYS A 496 8.17 -12.58 6.06
N ALA A 497 8.25 -13.21 7.23
CA ALA A 497 8.87 -12.62 8.42
C ALA A 497 10.36 -12.32 8.22
N LEU A 498 11.04 -13.10 7.40
CA LEU A 498 12.44 -12.89 7.00
C LEU A 498 12.59 -11.89 5.85
N GLY A 499 11.51 -11.45 5.21
CA GLY A 499 11.57 -10.53 4.06
C GLY A 499 12.10 -11.17 2.76
N ILE A 500 12.04 -12.49 2.63
CA ILE A 500 12.57 -13.26 1.48
C ILE A 500 11.48 -13.92 0.64
N LEU A 501 10.22 -13.55 0.85
CA LEU A 501 9.12 -14.08 0.06
C LEU A 501 9.13 -13.46 -1.34
N GLN A 502 9.44 -14.27 -2.36
CA GLN A 502 9.54 -13.89 -3.78
C GLN A 502 8.65 -14.77 -4.65
#